data_5e591eec7fb2d88ba6b8f367c2252666
#
_entry.id   5e591eec7fb2d88ba6b8f367c2252666
#
_cell.length_a   1.000
_cell.length_b   1.000
_cell.length_c   1.000
_cell.angle_alpha   90.00
_cell.angle_beta   90.00
_cell.angle_gamma   90.00
#
_symmetry.space_group_name_H-M   'P 1'
#
loop_
_entity.id
_entity.type
_entity.pdbx_description
1 polymer ?
#
loop_
_entity_poly.entity_id
_entity_poly.type
_entity_poly.pdbx_seq_one_letter_code
_entity_poly.pdbx_strand_id
1 'polypeptide(L)'
;MAKIVYGFGSSHGPLLSTPPERWDLRAADDRKNPAHPYKNHVYSFPELVEARASERNFADEASIEARTGRHERNQAAMDHLSEKVAEIDPAVVVIVGDDQHEWFLQQVQPAFT
;
A
#
# COMPACT_ATOMS: atom_id res chain seq x y z
N MET A 1 19.19 -11.98 28.38
CA MET A 1 19.45 -12.12 26.92
C MET A 1 18.20 -11.63 26.19
N ALA A 2 18.34 -10.76 25.19
CA ALA A 2 17.20 -10.30 24.39
C ALA A 2 16.61 -11.48 23.58
N LYS A 3 15.27 -11.51 23.44
CA LYS A 3 14.55 -12.54 22.71
C LYS A 3 13.51 -11.89 21.82
N ILE A 4 13.45 -12.31 20.55
CA ILE A 4 12.36 -11.92 19.65
C ILE A 4 11.10 -12.64 20.11
N VAL A 5 10.07 -11.88 20.48
CA VAL A 5 8.78 -12.43 20.97
C VAL A 5 7.70 -12.40 19.90
N TYR A 6 7.84 -11.51 18.91
CA TYR A 6 6.89 -11.40 17.82
C TYR A 6 7.51 -10.70 16.60
N GLY A 7 6.96 -10.93 15.41
CA GLY A 7 7.28 -10.24 14.17
C GLY A 7 6.02 -10.10 13.30
N PHE A 8 5.83 -8.93 12.73
CA PHE A 8 4.74 -8.66 11.80
C PHE A 8 5.20 -7.70 10.70
N GLY A 9 4.43 -7.62 9.64
CA GLY A 9 4.69 -6.71 8.53
C GLY A 9 3.41 -6.01 8.13
N SER A 10 3.55 -4.78 7.68
CA SER A 10 2.48 -3.99 7.11
C SER A 10 2.94 -3.33 5.82
N SER A 11 2.01 -3.00 4.93
CA SER A 11 2.31 -2.21 3.75
C SER A 11 2.54 -0.75 4.14
N HIS A 12 3.53 -0.10 3.52
CA HIS A 12 3.69 1.35 3.56
C HIS A 12 2.96 2.04 2.39
N GLY A 13 2.18 1.29 1.64
CA GLY A 13 1.47 1.81 0.47
C GLY A 13 0.30 2.74 0.82
N PRO A 14 -0.10 3.61 -0.10
CA PRO A 14 -1.18 4.58 0.10
C PRO A 14 -2.56 3.94 0.36
N LEU A 15 -2.70 2.62 0.18
CA LEU A 15 -3.92 1.87 0.48
C LEU A 15 -4.36 1.96 1.95
N LEU A 16 -3.42 2.18 2.87
CA LEU A 16 -3.72 2.27 4.30
C LEU A 16 -4.24 3.65 4.72
N SER A 17 -3.82 4.70 4.03
CA SER A 17 -4.11 6.09 4.44
C SER A 17 -5.04 6.86 3.49
N THR A 18 -5.19 6.41 2.23
CA THR A 18 -6.04 7.10 1.26
C THR A 18 -7.50 6.71 1.44
N PRO A 19 -8.40 7.65 1.73
CA PRO A 19 -9.85 7.37 1.79
C PRO A 19 -10.38 6.84 0.46
N PRO A 20 -11.41 5.98 0.47
CA PRO A 20 -11.96 5.35 -0.74
C PRO A 20 -12.36 6.33 -1.84
N GLU A 21 -12.91 7.50 -1.47
CA GLU A 21 -13.39 8.54 -2.39
C GLU A 21 -12.24 9.22 -3.16
N ARG A 22 -11.04 9.23 -2.57
CA ARG A 22 -9.87 9.92 -3.16
C ARG A 22 -9.09 9.07 -4.16
N TRP A 23 -9.43 7.80 -4.32
CA TRP A 23 -8.76 6.92 -5.28
C TRP A 23 -9.01 7.31 -6.74
N ASP A 24 -10.10 8.02 -7.05
CA ASP A 24 -10.37 8.54 -8.39
C ASP A 24 -9.31 9.52 -8.88
N LEU A 25 -8.68 10.28 -8.00
CA LEU A 25 -7.58 11.18 -8.33
C LEU A 25 -6.35 10.39 -8.81
N ARG A 26 -6.02 9.29 -8.11
CA ARG A 26 -4.92 8.39 -8.52
C ARG A 26 -5.23 7.69 -9.84
N ALA A 27 -6.45 7.19 -10.01
CA ALA A 27 -6.87 6.58 -11.26
C ALA A 27 -6.81 7.56 -12.45
N ALA A 28 -7.04 8.85 -12.22
CA ALA A 28 -6.89 9.88 -13.26
C ALA A 28 -5.43 10.08 -13.65
N ASP A 29 -4.50 9.99 -12.71
CA ASP A 29 -3.07 10.09 -12.98
C ASP A 29 -2.53 8.83 -13.66
N ASP A 30 -2.97 7.65 -13.25
CA ASP A 30 -2.62 6.40 -13.91
C ASP A 30 -3.04 6.39 -15.39
N ARG A 31 -4.22 6.94 -15.72
CA ARG A 31 -4.69 7.05 -17.12
C ARG A 31 -3.81 7.96 -17.98
N LYS A 32 -3.12 8.93 -17.37
CA LYS A 32 -2.20 9.85 -18.06
C LYS A 32 -0.79 9.28 -18.17
N ASN A 33 -0.43 8.31 -17.34
CA ASN A 33 0.88 7.69 -17.38
C ASN A 33 1.05 6.90 -18.69
N PRO A 34 2.07 7.22 -19.50
CA PRO A 34 2.29 6.54 -20.78
C PRO A 34 2.96 5.17 -20.65
N ALA A 35 3.43 4.79 -19.45
CA ALA A 35 4.30 3.64 -19.26
C ALA A 35 3.90 2.82 -18.03
N HIS A 36 3.20 1.71 -18.27
CA HIS A 36 2.79 0.75 -17.25
C HIS A 36 3.56 -0.57 -17.44
N PRO A 37 4.57 -0.86 -16.63
CA PRO A 37 5.30 -2.13 -16.72
C PRO A 37 4.43 -3.29 -16.22
N TYR A 38 4.30 -4.33 -17.04
CA TYR A 38 3.59 -5.55 -16.70
C TYR A 38 4.18 -6.75 -17.45
N LYS A 39 4.56 -7.83 -16.75
CA LYS A 39 5.10 -9.07 -17.32
C LYS A 39 6.18 -8.84 -18.39
N ASN A 40 7.20 -8.05 -18.07
CA ASN A 40 8.34 -7.72 -18.95
C ASN A 40 8.00 -6.85 -20.18
N HIS A 41 6.81 -6.29 -20.25
CA HIS A 41 6.40 -5.33 -21.26
C HIS A 41 6.03 -4.00 -20.62
N VAL A 42 6.04 -2.95 -21.42
CA VAL A 42 5.55 -1.62 -21.03
C VAL A 42 4.36 -1.29 -21.91
N TYR A 43 3.24 -0.94 -21.28
CA TYR A 43 1.97 -0.66 -21.93
C TYR A 43 1.55 0.78 -21.69
N SER A 44 0.81 1.37 -22.59
CA SER A 44 -0.07 2.48 -22.27
C SER A 44 -1.26 1.99 -21.42
N PHE A 45 -1.97 2.89 -20.75
CA PHE A 45 -3.14 2.51 -19.95
C PHE A 45 -4.21 1.73 -20.74
N PRO A 46 -4.64 2.16 -21.96
CA PRO A 46 -5.61 1.40 -22.75
C PRO A 46 -5.13 0.01 -23.13
N GLU A 47 -3.88 -0.12 -23.58
CA GLU A 47 -3.29 -1.41 -23.95
C GLU A 47 -3.23 -2.37 -22.76
N LEU A 48 -2.89 -1.87 -21.55
CA LEU A 48 -2.87 -2.70 -20.35
C LEU A 48 -4.28 -3.15 -19.94
N VAL A 49 -5.27 -2.28 -20.08
CA VAL A 49 -6.68 -2.64 -19.83
C VAL A 49 -7.12 -3.76 -20.78
N GLU A 50 -6.81 -3.66 -22.07
CA GLU A 50 -7.11 -4.68 -23.06
C GLU A 50 -6.38 -6.00 -22.78
N ALA A 51 -5.08 -5.93 -22.50
CA ALA A 51 -4.26 -7.11 -22.21
C ALA A 51 -4.74 -7.90 -20.98
N ARG A 52 -5.41 -7.24 -20.03
CA ARG A 52 -5.90 -7.84 -18.80
C ARG A 52 -7.41 -8.03 -18.74
N ALA A 53 -8.14 -7.69 -19.78
CA ALA A 53 -9.61 -7.71 -19.78
C ALA A 53 -10.23 -9.08 -19.45
N SER A 54 -9.51 -10.17 -19.74
CA SER A 54 -9.96 -11.53 -19.45
C SER A 54 -9.67 -12.00 -18.00
N GLU A 55 -8.88 -11.26 -17.23
CA GLU A 55 -8.45 -11.71 -15.90
C GLU A 55 -9.56 -11.54 -14.86
N ARG A 56 -10.25 -10.39 -14.90
CA ARG A 56 -11.38 -10.05 -14.00
C ARG A 56 -12.09 -8.79 -14.44
N ASN A 57 -13.26 -8.53 -13.88
CA ASN A 57 -13.96 -7.24 -14.09
C ASN A 57 -13.32 -6.13 -13.21
N PHE A 58 -12.35 -5.42 -13.77
CA PHE A 58 -11.66 -4.34 -13.07
C PHE A 58 -12.57 -3.14 -12.76
N ALA A 59 -13.65 -2.94 -13.51
CA ALA A 59 -14.60 -1.86 -13.25
C ALA A 59 -15.34 -2.08 -11.92
N ASP A 60 -15.81 -3.30 -11.67
CA ASP A 60 -16.44 -3.66 -10.39
C ASP A 60 -15.45 -3.58 -9.23
N GLU A 61 -14.23 -4.06 -9.47
CA GLU A 61 -13.14 -3.99 -8.48
C GLU A 61 -12.74 -2.54 -8.12
N ALA A 62 -12.95 -1.60 -9.03
CA ALA A 62 -12.68 -0.17 -8.81
C ALA A 62 -13.91 0.61 -8.32
N SER A 63 -15.06 -0.03 -8.11
CA SER A 63 -16.26 0.62 -7.60
C SER A 63 -16.06 1.21 -6.20
N ILE A 64 -16.85 2.20 -5.83
CA ILE A 64 -16.74 2.82 -4.49
C ILE A 64 -17.04 1.79 -3.40
N GLU A 65 -17.99 0.89 -3.62
CA GLU A 65 -18.34 -0.20 -2.69
C GLU A 65 -17.16 -1.14 -2.46
N ALA A 66 -16.49 -1.57 -3.54
CA ALA A 66 -15.33 -2.45 -3.43
C ALA A 66 -14.15 -1.76 -2.73
N ARG A 67 -13.91 -0.48 -3.04
CA ARG A 67 -12.87 0.34 -2.39
C ARG A 67 -13.15 0.54 -0.90
N THR A 68 -14.39 0.88 -0.55
CA THR A 68 -14.82 1.06 0.84
C THR A 68 -14.62 -0.24 1.62
N GLY A 69 -15.11 -1.37 1.11
CA GLY A 69 -14.94 -2.65 1.79
C GLY A 69 -13.47 -3.08 1.94
N ARG A 70 -12.58 -2.72 1.00
CA ARG A 70 -11.13 -2.93 1.17
C ARG A 70 -10.54 -2.02 2.25
N HIS A 71 -10.93 -0.75 2.25
CA HIS A 71 -10.47 0.21 3.25
C HIS A 71 -10.85 -0.24 4.66
N GLU A 72 -12.10 -0.61 4.89
CA GLU A 72 -12.59 -1.12 6.17
C GLU A 72 -11.81 -2.34 6.65
N ARG A 73 -11.55 -3.32 5.75
CA ARG A 73 -10.74 -4.49 6.10
C ARG A 73 -9.29 -4.12 6.44
N ASN A 74 -8.72 -3.15 5.73
CA ASN A 74 -7.36 -2.69 6.02
C ASN A 74 -7.30 -1.98 7.38
N GLN A 75 -8.27 -1.12 7.71
CA GLN A 75 -8.33 -0.47 9.02
C GLN A 75 -8.50 -1.49 10.14
N ALA A 76 -9.43 -2.43 10.00
CA ALA A 76 -9.62 -3.51 10.98
C ALA A 76 -8.34 -4.36 11.17
N ALA A 77 -7.57 -4.60 10.10
CA ALA A 77 -6.29 -5.30 10.20
C ALA A 77 -5.24 -4.49 10.97
N MET A 78 -5.20 -3.17 10.76
CA MET A 78 -4.30 -2.27 11.51
C MET A 78 -4.67 -2.20 12.99
N ASP A 79 -5.96 -2.12 13.31
CA ASP A 79 -6.46 -2.17 14.68
C ASP A 79 -6.05 -3.47 15.37
N HIS A 80 -6.21 -4.60 14.66
CA HIS A 80 -5.80 -5.90 15.18
C HIS A 80 -4.28 -5.98 15.43
N LEU A 81 -3.44 -5.40 14.57
CA LEU A 81 -1.99 -5.33 14.81
C LEU A 81 -1.68 -4.48 16.05
N SER A 82 -2.36 -3.36 16.23
CA SER A 82 -2.23 -2.50 17.41
C SER A 82 -2.59 -3.25 18.70
N GLU A 83 -3.72 -3.97 18.70
CA GLU A 83 -4.14 -4.81 19.81
C GLU A 83 -3.11 -5.88 20.15
N LYS A 84 -2.53 -6.53 19.12
CA LYS A 84 -1.50 -7.54 19.33
C LYS A 84 -0.21 -6.97 19.91
N VAL A 85 0.22 -5.79 19.52
CA VAL A 85 1.36 -5.12 20.13
C VAL A 85 1.09 -4.80 21.61
N ALA A 86 -0.11 -4.31 21.93
CA ALA A 86 -0.52 -4.03 23.30
C ALA A 86 -0.60 -5.30 24.17
N GLU A 87 -1.12 -6.40 23.60
CA GLU A 87 -1.19 -7.71 24.29
C GLU A 87 0.20 -8.28 24.63
N ILE A 88 1.15 -8.14 23.69
CA ILE A 88 2.52 -8.67 23.86
C ILE A 88 3.34 -7.82 24.81
N ASP A 89 3.05 -6.52 24.89
CA ASP A 89 3.76 -5.54 25.72
C ASP A 89 5.29 -5.65 25.60
N PRO A 90 5.87 -5.50 24.40
CA PRO A 90 7.30 -5.70 24.20
C PRO A 90 8.11 -4.58 24.86
N ALA A 91 9.23 -4.93 25.48
CA ALA A 91 10.15 -3.94 26.06
C ALA A 91 10.79 -3.02 25.00
N VAL A 92 10.93 -3.50 23.77
CA VAL A 92 11.50 -2.76 22.62
C VAL A 92 10.78 -3.18 21.35
N VAL A 93 10.45 -2.21 20.49
CA VAL A 93 9.99 -2.42 19.13
C VAL A 93 11.08 -1.98 18.16
N VAL A 94 11.44 -2.84 17.22
CA VAL A 94 12.35 -2.52 16.12
C VAL A 94 11.54 -2.42 14.84
N ILE A 95 11.55 -1.25 14.21
CA ILE A 95 10.85 -0.99 12.95
C ILE A 95 11.88 -0.92 11.84
N VAL A 96 11.69 -1.71 10.79
CA VAL A 96 12.46 -1.64 9.55
C VAL A 96 11.51 -1.15 8.47
N GLY A 97 11.77 0.01 7.92
CA GLY A 97 10.92 0.66 6.92
C GLY A 97 11.75 1.34 5.85
N ASP A 98 11.06 1.88 4.86
CA ASP A 98 11.61 2.69 3.78
C ASP A 98 11.02 4.10 3.87
N ASP A 99 11.89 5.13 3.88
CA ASP A 99 11.46 6.52 3.83
C ASP A 99 11.25 6.95 2.37
N GLN A 100 10.02 7.28 2.02
CA GLN A 100 9.68 7.76 0.69
C GLN A 100 9.67 9.31 0.62
N HIS A 101 10.68 9.95 1.22
CA HIS A 101 10.84 11.40 1.32
C HIS A 101 9.84 12.09 2.27
N GLU A 102 9.29 11.37 3.23
CA GLU A 102 8.40 11.95 4.24
C GLU A 102 9.20 12.76 5.28
N TRP A 103 10.39 12.27 5.64
CA TRP A 103 11.26 12.87 6.63
C TRP A 103 12.59 13.34 6.06
N PHE A 104 13.13 12.62 5.06
CA PHE A 104 14.44 12.88 4.50
C PHE A 104 14.36 13.22 3.02
N LEU A 105 14.98 14.34 2.64
CA LEU A 105 15.16 14.70 1.25
C LEU A 105 16.38 13.96 0.68
N GLN A 106 16.45 13.79 -0.64
CA GLN A 106 17.53 13.07 -1.33
C GLN A 106 18.94 13.53 -0.95
N GLN A 107 19.09 14.81 -0.55
CA GLN A 107 20.38 15.36 -0.16
C GLN A 107 20.78 15.06 1.30
N VAL A 108 19.86 14.55 2.12
CA VAL A 108 20.08 14.34 3.56
C VAL A 108 19.39 13.02 3.98
N GLN A 109 19.80 11.93 3.35
CA GLN A 109 19.34 10.61 3.75
C GLN A 109 20.39 9.96 4.65
N PRO A 110 20.07 9.66 5.92
CA PRO A 110 20.99 8.90 6.77
C PRO A 110 21.07 7.45 6.29
N ALA A 111 22.20 6.80 6.53
CA ALA A 111 22.35 5.38 6.22
C ALA A 111 21.49 4.50 7.15
N PHE A 112 21.20 5.00 8.35
CA PHE A 112 20.32 4.35 9.33
C PHE A 112 19.52 5.42 10.08
N THR A 113 18.28 5.13 10.41
CA THR A 113 17.39 5.92 11.25
C THR A 113 16.77 5.07 12.36
#